data_ca6e74dacf2f89a8d08ce97f5b33ce01
#
_entry.id   ca6e74dacf2f89a8d08ce97f5b33ce01
#
_cell.length_a   1.000
_cell.length_b   1.000
_cell.length_c   1.000
_cell.angle_alpha   90.00
_cell.angle_beta   90.00
_cell.angle_gamma   90.00
#
_symmetry.space_group_name_H-M   'P 1'
#
loop_
_entity.id
_entity.type
_entity.pdbx_description
1 polymer ?
#
loop_
_entity_poly.entity_id
_entity_poly.type
_entity_poly.pdbx_seq_one_letter_code
_entity_poly.pdbx_strand_id
1 'polypeptide(L)'
;MKKKLKIAFLAPLFESVPPKTYGGTELIIDYLAQGLKEKGHDVTVFASGDSKVTTRLIKMCPKALRTDKAVTNPQAYISLMMGKFFHRWADKFDIISNHSDFNCLVFSPYTKRPIVTTVHGVIIPERRVCYRYYSNSNCSYISISMNQRNNAPYLHYAANIYHGIDMKHFKFGKRPMDYLLWLGRVSPLKGTKEAIEIAHQVGRRIIIAGKIDDTDMEYYEKEISPLIDKREVRFVGELTLQEKSEYLRNAYALLSPLNWQEPFGLIVIEAYASGTPVLTTRRGSMPEIVQHGKTGFIARNALELACYIDRVPEIDRSYCRQVAETKFNKDRMIDDYEKTFLRVCRNHHH
;
A
#
# COMPACT_ATOMS: atom_id res chain seq x y z
N MET A 1 -27.19 -18.92 -8.45
CA MET A 1 -26.75 -18.16 -7.25
C MET A 1 -25.22 -18.14 -7.21
N LYS A 2 -24.59 -16.98 -7.01
CA LYS A 2 -23.11 -16.94 -6.82
C LYS A 2 -22.72 -17.72 -5.56
N LYS A 3 -21.67 -18.55 -5.65
CA LYS A 3 -21.15 -19.32 -4.51
C LYS A 3 -20.70 -18.35 -3.41
N LYS A 4 -21.27 -18.44 -2.22
CA LYS A 4 -20.80 -17.71 -1.03
C LYS A 4 -19.58 -18.42 -0.45
N LEU A 5 -18.56 -17.66 -0.07
CA LEU A 5 -17.34 -18.17 0.55
C LEU A 5 -17.25 -17.71 2.00
N LYS A 6 -16.67 -18.57 2.87
CA LYS A 6 -16.15 -18.18 4.18
C LYS A 6 -14.69 -17.77 4.02
N ILE A 7 -14.40 -16.48 4.22
CA ILE A 7 -13.08 -15.90 3.93
C ILE A 7 -12.42 -15.45 5.22
N ALA A 8 -11.20 -15.92 5.49
CA ALA A 8 -10.35 -15.41 6.55
C ALA A 8 -9.38 -14.37 6.00
N PHE A 9 -9.35 -13.16 6.55
CA PHE A 9 -8.31 -12.17 6.29
C PHE A 9 -7.31 -12.15 7.43
N LEU A 10 -6.03 -12.40 7.13
CA LEU A 10 -4.93 -12.33 8.10
C LEU A 10 -4.18 -11.02 7.94
N ALA A 11 -4.35 -10.10 8.88
CA ALA A 11 -3.68 -8.79 8.89
C ALA A 11 -2.27 -8.86 9.50
N PRO A 12 -1.37 -7.89 9.20
CA PRO A 12 0.01 -7.85 9.70
C PRO A 12 0.16 -7.64 11.21
N LEU A 13 -0.85 -7.21 11.93
CA LEU A 13 -0.90 -6.87 13.36
C LEU A 13 -0.11 -5.62 13.78
N PHE A 14 0.64 -4.98 12.89
CA PHE A 14 1.39 -3.77 13.24
C PHE A 14 0.51 -2.55 13.43
N GLU A 15 -0.55 -2.42 12.64
CA GLU A 15 -1.54 -1.36 12.73
C GLU A 15 -2.95 -1.93 12.93
N SER A 16 -3.90 -1.08 13.35
CA SER A 16 -5.32 -1.44 13.38
C SER A 16 -5.91 -1.51 11.95
N VAL A 17 -7.01 -2.23 11.79
CA VAL A 17 -7.81 -2.29 10.55
C VAL A 17 -9.15 -1.60 10.79
N PRO A 18 -9.49 -0.50 10.10
CA PRO A 18 -8.60 0.32 9.28
C PRO A 18 -7.52 1.02 10.12
N PRO A 19 -6.44 1.52 9.50
CA PRO A 19 -5.40 2.26 10.20
C PRO A 19 -5.90 3.66 10.59
N LYS A 20 -5.31 4.24 11.65
CA LYS A 20 -5.67 5.60 12.10
C LYS A 20 -5.05 6.69 11.21
N THR A 21 -3.80 6.51 10.83
CA THR A 21 -3.03 7.45 9.98
C THR A 21 -2.27 6.69 8.89
N TYR A 22 -1.16 6.06 9.25
CA TYR A 22 -0.33 5.25 8.35
C TYR A 22 -0.77 3.79 8.38
N GLY A 23 -0.76 3.08 7.22
CA GLY A 23 -1.09 1.66 7.14
C GLY A 23 -1.78 1.31 5.82
N GLY A 24 -1.03 1.34 4.71
CA GLY A 24 -1.60 1.06 3.39
C GLY A 24 -2.14 -0.35 3.26
N THR A 25 -1.49 -1.34 3.85
CA THR A 25 -1.93 -2.75 3.83
C THR A 25 -3.25 -2.92 4.57
N GLU A 26 -3.35 -2.35 5.76
CA GLU A 26 -4.54 -2.45 6.63
C GLU A 26 -5.74 -1.72 6.02
N LEU A 27 -5.51 -0.61 5.31
CA LEU A 27 -6.55 0.08 4.56
C LEU A 27 -7.10 -0.80 3.42
N ILE A 28 -6.23 -1.49 2.69
CA ILE A 28 -6.64 -2.43 1.63
C ILE A 28 -7.42 -3.60 2.21
N ILE A 29 -7.01 -4.14 3.36
CA ILE A 29 -7.74 -5.22 4.05
C ILE A 29 -9.15 -4.75 4.42
N ASP A 30 -9.29 -3.54 4.96
CA ASP A 30 -10.60 -2.99 5.32
C ASP A 30 -11.52 -2.87 4.10
N TYR A 31 -11.05 -2.29 3.00
CA TYR A 31 -11.82 -2.18 1.76
C TYR A 31 -12.24 -3.55 1.22
N LEU A 32 -11.33 -4.53 1.21
CA LEU A 32 -11.62 -5.87 0.71
C LEU A 32 -12.61 -6.60 1.63
N ALA A 33 -12.41 -6.53 2.94
CA ALA A 33 -13.26 -7.22 3.91
C ALA A 33 -14.70 -6.68 3.86
N GLN A 34 -14.85 -5.34 3.86
CA GLN A 34 -16.15 -4.71 3.74
C GLN A 34 -16.82 -5.03 2.39
N GLY A 35 -16.13 -4.82 1.28
CA GLY A 35 -16.74 -5.01 -0.03
C GLY A 35 -17.11 -6.47 -0.34
N LEU A 36 -16.31 -7.45 0.12
CA LEU A 36 -16.66 -8.87 -0.03
C LEU A 36 -17.83 -9.27 0.87
N LYS A 37 -17.96 -8.67 2.07
CA LYS A 37 -19.16 -8.83 2.91
C LYS A 37 -20.40 -8.27 2.22
N GLU A 38 -20.32 -7.08 1.64
CA GLU A 38 -21.42 -6.45 0.89
C GLU A 38 -21.85 -7.30 -0.31
N LYS A 39 -20.93 -8.05 -0.93
CA LYS A 39 -21.21 -9.06 -1.97
C LYS A 39 -21.79 -10.37 -1.42
N GLY A 40 -21.99 -10.49 -0.11
CA GLY A 40 -22.65 -11.60 0.55
C GLY A 40 -21.73 -12.75 0.97
N HIS A 41 -20.42 -12.59 0.98
CA HIS A 41 -19.48 -13.53 1.56
C HIS A 41 -19.48 -13.47 3.10
N ASP A 42 -19.14 -14.57 3.77
CA ASP A 42 -18.91 -14.62 5.22
C ASP A 42 -17.44 -14.27 5.49
N VAL A 43 -17.18 -13.04 5.92
CA VAL A 43 -15.82 -12.49 6.08
C VAL A 43 -15.46 -12.35 7.55
N THR A 44 -14.32 -12.92 7.93
CA THR A 44 -13.73 -12.75 9.27
C THR A 44 -12.31 -12.17 9.13
N VAL A 45 -12.05 -11.07 9.84
CA VAL A 45 -10.73 -10.43 9.90
C VAL A 45 -10.03 -10.83 11.20
N PHE A 46 -8.80 -11.30 11.07
CA PHE A 46 -7.87 -11.62 12.16
C PHE A 46 -6.87 -10.46 12.26
N ALA A 47 -7.04 -9.58 13.23
CA ALA A 47 -6.28 -8.35 13.38
C ALA A 47 -6.05 -7.98 14.85
N SER A 48 -5.44 -6.82 15.10
CA SER A 48 -5.31 -6.25 16.44
C SER A 48 -6.68 -5.93 17.05
N GLY A 49 -6.76 -5.98 18.39
CA GLY A 49 -8.03 -5.85 19.12
C GLY A 49 -8.62 -4.43 19.14
N ASP A 50 -7.84 -3.43 18.78
CA ASP A 50 -8.25 -2.03 18.58
C ASP A 50 -8.73 -1.72 17.14
N SER A 51 -8.77 -2.75 16.26
CA SER A 51 -9.36 -2.65 14.93
C SER A 51 -10.88 -2.42 14.97
N LYS A 52 -11.38 -1.66 13.98
CA LYS A 52 -12.81 -1.26 13.88
C LYS A 52 -13.39 -1.69 12.53
N VAL A 53 -13.37 -2.99 12.26
CA VAL A 53 -13.92 -3.54 11.01
C VAL A 53 -15.44 -3.71 11.10
N THR A 54 -16.13 -3.58 9.97
CA THR A 54 -17.58 -3.81 9.87
C THR A 54 -17.95 -5.30 9.77
N THR A 55 -16.96 -6.16 9.58
CA THR A 55 -17.07 -7.63 9.54
C THR A 55 -16.82 -8.25 10.91
N ARG A 56 -16.82 -9.59 10.99
CA ARG A 56 -16.41 -10.29 12.21
C ARG A 56 -14.92 -10.07 12.47
N LEU A 57 -14.57 -9.61 13.67
CA LEU A 57 -13.19 -9.48 14.16
C LEU A 57 -12.82 -10.61 15.10
N ILE A 58 -11.69 -11.27 14.85
CA ILE A 58 -11.01 -12.12 15.83
C ILE A 58 -9.72 -11.42 16.23
N LYS A 59 -9.64 -11.06 17.52
CA LYS A 59 -8.50 -10.33 18.09
C LYS A 59 -7.30 -11.26 18.24
N MET A 60 -6.21 -10.95 17.56
CA MET A 60 -4.95 -11.70 17.62
C MET A 60 -3.97 -11.13 18.65
N CYS A 61 -4.08 -9.85 18.97
CA CYS A 61 -3.36 -9.13 20.02
C CYS A 61 -4.29 -8.08 20.63
N PRO A 62 -4.01 -7.55 21.84
CA PRO A 62 -4.88 -6.56 22.47
C PRO A 62 -5.02 -5.27 21.69
N LYS A 63 -3.91 -4.76 21.14
CA LYS A 63 -3.80 -3.52 20.32
C LYS A 63 -2.71 -3.68 19.27
N ALA A 64 -2.66 -2.76 18.33
CA ALA A 64 -1.66 -2.70 17.26
C ALA A 64 -0.23 -2.73 17.84
N LEU A 65 0.62 -3.63 17.30
CA LEU A 65 1.95 -3.92 17.86
C LEU A 65 2.92 -2.72 17.75
N ARG A 66 2.70 -1.80 16.80
CA ARG A 66 3.51 -0.58 16.72
C ARG A 66 3.41 0.27 17.98
N THR A 67 2.24 0.30 18.63
CA THR A 67 1.99 1.09 19.83
C THR A 67 2.09 0.28 21.11
N ASP A 68 2.30 -1.02 21.02
CA ASP A 68 2.41 -1.92 22.16
C ASP A 68 3.86 -2.13 22.58
N LYS A 69 4.36 -1.22 23.40
CA LYS A 69 5.75 -1.30 23.93
C LYS A 69 6.01 -2.51 24.86
N ALA A 70 4.97 -3.22 25.30
CA ALA A 70 5.11 -4.44 26.08
C ALA A 70 5.58 -5.63 25.23
N VAL A 71 5.38 -5.56 23.91
CA VAL A 71 5.83 -6.59 22.97
C VAL A 71 7.21 -6.21 22.43
N THR A 72 8.26 -6.80 22.98
CA THR A 72 9.65 -6.52 22.63
C THR A 72 10.08 -7.17 21.31
N ASN A 73 9.44 -8.25 20.89
CA ASN A 73 9.68 -8.93 19.61
C ASN A 73 8.38 -9.12 18.82
N PRO A 74 7.93 -8.11 18.07
CA PRO A 74 6.69 -8.19 17.31
C PRO A 74 6.67 -9.31 16.26
N GLN A 75 7.81 -9.63 15.63
CA GLN A 75 7.87 -10.68 14.60
C GLN A 75 7.63 -12.07 15.20
N ALA A 76 8.25 -12.38 16.33
CA ALA A 76 8.00 -13.63 17.04
C ALA A 76 6.53 -13.71 17.51
N TYR A 77 5.98 -12.59 18.01
CA TYR A 77 4.57 -12.53 18.40
C TYR A 77 3.63 -12.83 17.23
N ILE A 78 3.85 -12.22 16.07
CA ILE A 78 3.05 -12.45 14.85
C ILE A 78 3.14 -13.93 14.46
N SER A 79 4.33 -14.52 14.45
CA SER A 79 4.51 -15.95 14.11
C SER A 79 3.73 -16.88 15.06
N LEU A 80 3.76 -16.63 16.37
CA LEU A 80 2.97 -17.36 17.34
C LEU A 80 1.46 -17.23 17.09
N MET A 81 1.00 -16.02 16.74
CA MET A 81 -0.41 -15.77 16.44
C MET A 81 -0.85 -16.44 15.13
N MET A 82 0.02 -16.51 14.13
CA MET A 82 -0.26 -17.30 12.91
C MET A 82 -0.35 -18.79 13.24
N GLY A 83 0.56 -19.34 14.04
CA GLY A 83 0.45 -20.72 14.55
C GLY A 83 -0.88 -20.98 15.26
N LYS A 84 -1.31 -20.08 16.14
CA LYS A 84 -2.62 -20.13 16.81
C LYS A 84 -3.79 -20.12 15.82
N PHE A 85 -3.71 -19.29 14.75
CA PHE A 85 -4.72 -19.26 13.70
C PHE A 85 -4.83 -20.62 13.00
N PHE A 86 -3.73 -21.19 12.56
CA PHE A 86 -3.72 -22.47 11.83
C PHE A 86 -4.22 -23.63 12.71
N HIS A 87 -3.80 -23.67 13.96
CA HIS A 87 -4.27 -24.70 14.91
C HIS A 87 -5.78 -24.63 15.17
N ARG A 88 -6.39 -23.45 15.18
CA ARG A 88 -7.73 -23.28 15.75
C ARG A 88 -8.83 -22.94 14.72
N TRP A 89 -8.48 -22.31 13.61
CA TRP A 89 -9.46 -21.72 12.70
C TRP A 89 -9.27 -22.02 11.22
N ALA A 90 -8.07 -22.32 10.74
CA ALA A 90 -7.77 -22.41 9.31
C ALA A 90 -8.79 -23.24 8.51
N ASP A 91 -9.13 -24.43 9.01
CA ASP A 91 -10.04 -25.35 8.31
C ASP A 91 -11.53 -24.95 8.35
N LYS A 92 -11.88 -23.90 9.11
CA LYS A 92 -13.26 -23.36 9.18
C LYS A 92 -13.60 -22.44 8.03
N PHE A 93 -12.65 -22.12 7.18
CA PHE A 93 -12.79 -21.20 6.05
C PHE A 93 -12.65 -21.95 4.72
N ASP A 94 -13.25 -21.38 3.68
CA ASP A 94 -13.11 -21.90 2.32
C ASP A 94 -11.80 -21.40 1.68
N ILE A 95 -11.32 -20.22 2.12
CA ILE A 95 -10.10 -19.58 1.63
C ILE A 95 -9.49 -18.69 2.69
N ILE A 96 -8.17 -18.63 2.72
CA ILE A 96 -7.37 -17.79 3.61
C ILE A 96 -6.71 -16.70 2.76
N SER A 97 -7.12 -15.44 2.95
CA SER A 97 -6.49 -14.26 2.36
C SER A 97 -5.39 -13.77 3.30
N ASN A 98 -4.15 -14.09 2.94
CA ASN A 98 -2.98 -13.73 3.74
C ASN A 98 -2.43 -12.37 3.31
N HIS A 99 -2.37 -11.42 4.24
CA HIS A 99 -1.72 -10.12 4.11
C HIS A 99 -0.57 -9.94 5.11
N SER A 100 -0.29 -10.98 5.90
CA SER A 100 0.80 -11.02 6.90
C SER A 100 2.10 -11.57 6.33
N ASP A 101 2.25 -11.54 5.00
CA ASP A 101 3.44 -11.94 4.26
C ASP A 101 3.87 -13.40 4.56
N PHE A 102 5.18 -13.66 4.71
CA PHE A 102 5.75 -14.99 4.92
C PHE A 102 5.39 -15.62 6.28
N ASN A 103 5.01 -14.81 7.28
CA ASN A 103 4.66 -15.31 8.62
C ASN A 103 3.54 -16.37 8.61
N CYS A 104 2.63 -16.26 7.64
CA CYS A 104 1.56 -17.23 7.43
C CYS A 104 2.07 -18.51 6.74
N LEU A 105 2.98 -18.37 5.79
CA LEU A 105 3.39 -19.45 4.89
C LEU A 105 4.11 -20.60 5.59
N VAL A 106 4.84 -20.31 6.68
CA VAL A 106 5.49 -21.33 7.53
C VAL A 106 4.49 -22.37 8.05
N PHE A 107 3.23 -21.96 8.20
CA PHE A 107 2.16 -22.82 8.68
C PHE A 107 1.30 -23.40 7.54
N SER A 108 1.58 -23.12 6.29
CA SER A 108 0.81 -23.62 5.14
C SER A 108 0.66 -25.14 5.09
N PRO A 109 1.62 -25.96 5.57
CA PRO A 109 1.46 -27.42 5.61
C PRO A 109 0.38 -27.91 6.58
N TYR A 110 -0.06 -27.10 7.53
CA TYR A 110 -1.04 -27.49 8.55
C TYR A 110 -2.49 -27.33 8.12
N THR A 111 -2.76 -26.98 6.88
CA THR A 111 -4.11 -26.92 6.31
C THR A 111 -4.11 -27.34 4.85
N LYS A 112 -5.22 -27.91 4.42
CA LYS A 112 -5.49 -28.15 2.99
C LYS A 112 -6.25 -26.99 2.34
N ARG A 113 -6.64 -25.95 3.10
CA ARG A 113 -7.39 -24.82 2.55
C ARG A 113 -6.52 -23.95 1.66
N PRO A 114 -7.05 -23.41 0.56
CA PRO A 114 -6.29 -22.52 -0.31
C PRO A 114 -5.89 -21.26 0.44
N ILE A 115 -4.61 -20.90 0.32
CA ILE A 115 -4.02 -19.68 0.87
C ILE A 115 -3.68 -18.77 -0.31
N VAL A 116 -4.25 -17.57 -0.32
CA VAL A 116 -3.92 -16.53 -1.29
C VAL A 116 -3.17 -15.41 -0.57
N THR A 117 -1.88 -15.30 -0.86
CA THR A 117 -0.99 -14.29 -0.28
C THR A 117 -0.93 -13.07 -1.18
N THR A 118 -1.41 -11.91 -0.70
CA THR A 118 -1.14 -10.64 -1.34
C THR A 118 0.21 -10.12 -0.89
N VAL A 119 1.13 -9.94 -1.82
CA VAL A 119 2.48 -9.45 -1.53
C VAL A 119 2.46 -7.92 -1.55
N HIS A 120 2.44 -7.28 -0.37
CA HIS A 120 2.35 -5.82 -0.26
C HIS A 120 3.71 -5.11 -0.34
N GLY A 121 4.79 -5.81 -0.07
CA GLY A 121 6.15 -5.24 -0.04
C GLY A 121 7.04 -5.69 -1.18
N VAL A 122 8.28 -5.20 -1.17
CA VAL A 122 9.34 -5.70 -2.05
C VAL A 122 9.70 -7.13 -1.65
N ILE A 123 9.86 -7.99 -2.64
CA ILE A 123 10.34 -9.37 -2.42
C ILE A 123 11.87 -9.32 -2.31
N ILE A 124 12.36 -9.18 -1.08
CA ILE A 124 13.79 -9.20 -0.75
C ILE A 124 14.34 -10.64 -0.73
N PRO A 125 15.68 -10.84 -0.75
CA PRO A 125 16.27 -12.18 -0.79
C PRO A 125 15.76 -13.14 0.29
N GLU A 126 15.63 -12.67 1.52
CA GLU A 126 15.16 -13.46 2.67
C GLU A 126 13.72 -13.94 2.47
N ARG A 127 12.85 -13.09 1.96
CA ARG A 127 11.47 -13.46 1.61
C ARG A 127 11.43 -14.48 0.49
N ARG A 128 12.32 -14.39 -0.50
CA ARG A 128 12.42 -15.40 -1.58
C ARG A 128 12.71 -16.79 -1.05
N VAL A 129 13.58 -16.90 -0.03
CA VAL A 129 13.86 -18.19 0.62
C VAL A 129 12.58 -18.77 1.23
N CYS A 130 11.85 -17.97 2.02
CA CYS A 130 10.59 -18.41 2.63
C CYS A 130 9.55 -18.78 1.58
N TYR A 131 9.36 -17.97 0.56
CA TYR A 131 8.41 -18.26 -0.52
C TYR A 131 8.75 -19.54 -1.28
N ARG A 132 10.02 -19.80 -1.56
CA ARG A 132 10.47 -21.02 -2.24
C ARG A 132 10.24 -22.26 -1.40
N TYR A 133 10.47 -22.15 -0.08
CA TYR A 133 10.44 -23.31 0.83
C TYR A 133 9.03 -23.69 1.27
N TYR A 134 8.15 -22.69 1.49
CA TYR A 134 6.83 -22.89 2.09
C TYR A 134 5.66 -22.69 1.14
N SER A 135 5.90 -22.45 -0.15
CA SER A 135 4.84 -22.40 -1.15
C SER A 135 4.41 -23.82 -1.57
N ASN A 136 3.43 -24.34 -0.85
CA ASN A 136 2.82 -25.62 -1.16
C ASN A 136 1.77 -25.50 -2.28
N SER A 137 1.22 -26.63 -2.75
CA SER A 137 0.21 -26.69 -3.79
C SER A 137 -1.08 -25.91 -3.45
N ASN A 138 -1.36 -25.69 -2.16
CA ASN A 138 -2.48 -24.87 -1.70
C ASN A 138 -2.17 -23.35 -1.64
N CYS A 139 -0.94 -22.92 -1.96
CA CYS A 139 -0.53 -21.52 -1.92
C CYS A 139 -0.59 -20.89 -3.30
N SER A 140 -1.21 -19.71 -3.38
CA SER A 140 -1.21 -18.84 -4.56
C SER A 140 -0.88 -17.41 -4.16
N TYR A 141 -0.44 -16.60 -5.13
CA TYR A 141 0.00 -15.24 -4.86
C TYR A 141 -0.79 -14.23 -5.69
N ILE A 142 -1.02 -13.07 -5.10
CA ILE A 142 -1.47 -11.86 -5.81
C ILE A 142 -0.33 -10.87 -5.75
N SER A 143 0.18 -10.46 -6.92
CA SER A 143 1.08 -9.32 -7.05
C SER A 143 0.28 -8.04 -7.19
N ILE A 144 0.84 -6.94 -6.69
CA ILE A 144 0.22 -5.61 -6.75
C ILE A 144 0.80 -4.73 -7.87
N SER A 145 1.80 -5.25 -8.57
CA SER A 145 2.33 -4.75 -9.84
C SER A 145 3.00 -5.89 -10.61
N MET A 146 3.15 -5.74 -11.91
CA MET A 146 3.89 -6.71 -12.73
C MET A 146 5.38 -6.67 -12.42
N ASN A 147 5.93 -5.47 -12.17
CA ASN A 147 7.33 -5.30 -11.78
C ASN A 147 7.70 -6.13 -10.55
N GLN A 148 6.80 -6.22 -9.57
CA GLN A 148 7.03 -6.99 -8.34
C GLN A 148 7.37 -8.46 -8.60
N ARG A 149 6.82 -9.06 -9.66
CA ARG A 149 7.05 -10.46 -10.03
C ARG A 149 8.48 -10.75 -10.47
N ASN A 150 9.20 -9.74 -10.95
CA ASN A 150 10.58 -9.91 -11.44
C ASN A 150 11.52 -10.48 -10.36
N ASN A 151 11.21 -10.21 -9.08
CA ASN A 151 12.01 -10.70 -7.96
C ASN A 151 11.67 -12.15 -7.54
N ALA A 152 10.53 -12.70 -7.99
CA ALA A 152 10.12 -14.09 -7.71
C ALA A 152 9.21 -14.64 -8.82
N PRO A 153 9.72 -14.77 -10.08
CA PRO A 153 8.90 -15.19 -11.22
C PRO A 153 8.41 -16.64 -11.12
N TYR A 154 9.01 -17.43 -10.24
CA TYR A 154 8.67 -18.85 -10.00
C TYR A 154 7.42 -19.04 -9.12
N LEU A 155 6.86 -17.99 -8.51
CA LEU A 155 5.68 -18.14 -7.69
C LEU A 155 4.41 -18.36 -8.52
N HIS A 156 3.50 -19.17 -7.99
CA HIS A 156 2.20 -19.39 -8.62
C HIS A 156 1.31 -18.17 -8.40
N TYR A 157 1.40 -17.18 -9.30
CA TYR A 157 0.57 -15.98 -9.27
C TYR A 157 -0.83 -16.28 -9.78
N ALA A 158 -1.82 -16.23 -8.88
CA ALA A 158 -3.22 -16.33 -9.24
C ALA A 158 -3.70 -15.09 -10.01
N ALA A 159 -3.18 -13.89 -9.66
CA ALA A 159 -3.53 -12.65 -10.35
C ALA A 159 -2.46 -11.56 -10.15
N ASN A 160 -2.50 -10.51 -10.99
CA ASN A 160 -1.96 -9.20 -10.68
C ASN A 160 -3.15 -8.26 -10.42
N ILE A 161 -3.24 -7.71 -9.22
CA ILE A 161 -4.37 -6.83 -8.85
C ILE A 161 -3.80 -5.54 -8.27
N TYR A 162 -3.88 -4.46 -9.06
CA TYR A 162 -3.52 -3.14 -8.58
C TYR A 162 -4.43 -2.74 -7.43
N HIS A 163 -3.87 -2.08 -6.43
CA HIS A 163 -4.67 -1.52 -5.34
C HIS A 163 -5.70 -0.51 -5.86
N GLY A 164 -6.77 -0.39 -5.10
CA GLY A 164 -7.83 0.59 -5.33
C GLY A 164 -8.10 1.38 -4.05
N ILE A 165 -8.57 2.60 -4.21
CA ILE A 165 -8.93 3.49 -3.11
C ILE A 165 -10.40 3.92 -3.20
N ASP A 166 -10.96 4.36 -2.07
CA ASP A 166 -12.30 4.96 -2.06
C ASP A 166 -12.25 6.41 -2.55
N MET A 167 -12.78 6.63 -3.75
CA MET A 167 -12.82 7.96 -4.37
C MET A 167 -13.56 9.01 -3.55
N LYS A 168 -14.47 8.60 -2.64
CA LYS A 168 -15.24 9.51 -1.77
C LYS A 168 -14.36 10.28 -0.78
N HIS A 169 -13.21 9.74 -0.44
CA HIS A 169 -12.29 10.38 0.50
C HIS A 169 -11.41 11.46 -0.16
N PHE A 170 -11.36 11.51 -1.49
CA PHE A 170 -10.47 12.40 -2.22
C PHE A 170 -11.27 13.42 -3.03
N LYS A 171 -11.19 14.69 -2.62
CA LYS A 171 -11.82 15.79 -3.32
C LYS A 171 -10.99 16.20 -4.55
N PHE A 172 -11.65 16.41 -5.67
CA PHE A 172 -11.01 16.92 -6.87
C PHE A 172 -10.59 18.38 -6.72
N GLY A 173 -9.35 18.71 -7.14
CA GLY A 173 -8.82 20.07 -7.18
C GLY A 173 -8.49 20.52 -8.60
N LYS A 174 -9.32 21.42 -9.17
CA LYS A 174 -9.11 21.94 -10.51
C LYS A 174 -7.98 22.97 -10.56
N ARG A 175 -7.84 23.78 -9.52
CA ARG A 175 -6.86 24.89 -9.44
C ARG A 175 -5.87 24.59 -8.33
N PRO A 176 -4.62 24.28 -8.64
CA PRO A 176 -3.60 24.04 -7.62
C PRO A 176 -3.15 25.36 -6.98
N MET A 177 -2.61 25.26 -5.77
CA MET A 177 -1.75 26.28 -5.16
C MET A 177 -0.30 26.07 -5.63
N ASP A 178 0.56 27.04 -5.33
CA ASP A 178 1.96 27.00 -5.76
C ASP A 178 2.86 26.33 -4.73
N TYR A 179 2.70 24.99 -4.57
CA TYR A 179 3.64 24.18 -3.79
C TYR A 179 3.73 22.75 -4.34
N LEU A 180 4.91 22.18 -4.22
CA LEU A 180 5.14 20.76 -4.41
C LEU A 180 4.77 20.02 -3.13
N LEU A 181 4.24 18.80 -3.25
CA LEU A 181 3.92 17.95 -2.11
C LEU A 181 4.77 16.69 -2.17
N TRP A 182 5.41 16.36 -1.08
CA TRP A 182 6.02 15.04 -0.87
C TRP A 182 5.26 14.32 0.25
N LEU A 183 4.92 13.04 0.01
CA LEU A 183 4.18 12.20 0.96
C LEU A 183 4.86 10.84 1.12
N GLY A 184 5.12 10.43 2.37
CA GLY A 184 5.65 9.11 2.63
C GLY A 184 6.29 8.96 4.01
N ARG A 185 6.94 7.83 4.23
CA ARG A 185 7.87 7.67 5.34
C ARG A 185 9.15 8.46 5.02
N VAL A 186 9.56 9.33 5.92
CA VAL A 186 10.81 10.09 5.76
C VAL A 186 11.98 9.12 5.79
N SER A 187 12.60 8.90 4.65
CA SER A 187 13.72 7.96 4.52
C SER A 187 14.50 8.21 3.22
N PRO A 188 15.78 7.79 3.15
CA PRO A 188 16.56 7.88 1.91
C PRO A 188 15.92 7.12 0.75
N LEU A 189 15.26 6.00 1.03
CA LEU A 189 14.60 5.18 0.00
C LEU A 189 13.45 5.90 -0.70
N LYS A 190 12.76 6.79 0.03
CA LYS A 190 11.62 7.56 -0.50
C LYS A 190 12.05 8.89 -1.14
N GLY A 191 13.35 9.21 -1.11
CA GLY A 191 13.87 10.39 -1.77
C GLY A 191 13.44 11.71 -1.12
N THR A 192 13.34 11.76 0.21
CA THR A 192 12.87 12.98 0.91
C THR A 192 13.84 14.14 0.70
N LYS A 193 15.15 13.90 0.82
CA LYS A 193 16.18 14.92 0.60
C LYS A 193 16.17 15.41 -0.84
N GLU A 194 16.13 14.48 -1.78
CA GLU A 194 16.08 14.77 -3.21
C GLU A 194 14.86 15.63 -3.60
N ALA A 195 13.72 15.39 -2.94
CA ALA A 195 12.53 16.21 -3.18
C ALA A 195 12.72 17.66 -2.72
N ILE A 196 13.38 17.88 -1.59
CA ILE A 196 13.72 19.22 -1.09
C ILE A 196 14.73 19.90 -2.01
N GLU A 197 15.78 19.18 -2.41
CA GLU A 197 16.82 19.69 -3.32
C GLU A 197 16.24 20.11 -4.67
N ILE A 198 15.34 19.30 -5.25
CA ILE A 198 14.62 19.65 -6.48
C ILE A 198 13.79 20.92 -6.27
N ALA A 199 13.06 21.03 -5.16
CA ALA A 199 12.22 22.19 -4.88
C ALA A 199 13.07 23.48 -4.77
N HIS A 200 14.21 23.43 -4.08
CA HIS A 200 15.17 24.54 -4.02
C HIS A 200 15.72 24.91 -5.39
N GLN A 201 16.12 23.91 -6.20
CA GLN A 201 16.68 24.14 -7.52
C GLN A 201 15.71 24.88 -8.44
N VAL A 202 14.42 24.63 -8.32
CA VAL A 202 13.38 25.25 -9.17
C VAL A 202 12.69 26.45 -8.50
N GLY A 203 13.15 26.84 -7.28
CA GLY A 203 12.60 27.99 -6.55
C GLY A 203 11.13 27.83 -6.16
N ARG A 204 10.67 26.60 -5.84
CA ARG A 204 9.29 26.33 -5.43
C ARG A 204 9.21 25.84 -3.98
N ARG A 205 8.17 26.27 -3.30
CA ARG A 205 7.85 25.75 -1.97
C ARG A 205 7.52 24.26 -2.02
N ILE A 206 7.92 23.55 -0.97
CA ILE A 206 7.60 22.14 -0.81
C ILE A 206 7.03 21.86 0.60
N ILE A 207 5.99 21.04 0.64
CA ILE A 207 5.44 20.52 1.88
C ILE A 207 5.81 19.04 1.96
N ILE A 208 6.49 18.69 3.06
CA ILE A 208 6.87 17.32 3.40
C ILE A 208 5.89 16.80 4.44
N ALA A 209 5.20 15.72 4.13
CA ALA A 209 4.24 15.10 5.04
C ALA A 209 4.49 13.60 5.19
N GLY A 210 4.49 13.12 6.42
CA GLY A 210 4.64 11.70 6.72
C GLY A 210 5.29 11.44 8.05
N LYS A 211 5.48 10.15 8.32
CA LYS A 211 6.07 9.70 9.57
C LYS A 211 7.59 9.59 9.48
N ILE A 212 8.21 9.67 10.64
CA ILE A 212 9.60 9.31 10.87
C ILE A 212 9.58 8.03 11.69
N ASP A 213 10.12 6.92 11.15
CA ASP A 213 10.32 5.70 11.92
C ASP A 213 11.59 5.81 12.78
N ASP A 214 11.65 5.09 13.90
CA ASP A 214 12.82 5.11 14.80
C ASP A 214 14.12 4.77 14.05
N THR A 215 14.04 3.90 13.06
CA THR A 215 15.16 3.51 12.19
C THR A 215 15.64 4.62 11.25
N ASP A 216 14.80 5.62 10.98
CA ASP A 216 15.10 6.73 10.07
C ASP A 216 15.33 8.06 10.83
N MET A 217 15.33 8.04 12.18
CA MET A 217 15.47 9.25 13.01
C MET A 217 16.81 9.95 12.76
N GLU A 218 17.89 9.21 12.70
CA GLU A 218 19.23 9.76 12.44
C GLU A 218 19.29 10.46 11.07
N TYR A 219 18.68 9.85 10.05
CA TYR A 219 18.57 10.47 8.73
C TYR A 219 17.76 11.76 8.77
N TYR A 220 16.63 11.75 9.49
CA TYR A 220 15.81 12.95 9.65
C TYR A 220 16.59 14.08 10.33
N GLU A 221 17.25 13.81 11.43
CA GLU A 221 17.98 14.82 12.21
C GLU A 221 19.17 15.41 11.44
N LYS A 222 19.93 14.56 10.73
CA LYS A 222 21.15 14.99 10.05
C LYS A 222 20.90 15.57 8.65
N GLU A 223 19.94 15.01 7.90
CA GLU A 223 19.82 15.30 6.48
C GLU A 223 18.55 16.10 6.12
N ILE A 224 17.48 16.01 6.92
CA ILE A 224 16.19 16.63 6.59
C ILE A 224 15.91 17.84 7.47
N SER A 225 16.04 17.71 8.79
CA SER A 225 15.71 18.78 9.75
C SER A 225 16.47 20.10 9.47
N PRO A 226 17.77 20.09 9.10
CA PRO A 226 18.49 21.32 8.75
C PRO A 226 17.97 22.03 7.49
N LEU A 227 17.24 21.32 6.62
CA LEU A 227 16.67 21.88 5.39
C LEU A 227 15.27 22.50 5.59
N ILE A 228 14.66 22.31 6.76
CA ILE A 228 13.33 22.80 7.08
C ILE A 228 13.43 24.25 7.58
N ASP A 229 12.99 25.21 6.76
CA ASP A 229 13.04 26.65 7.09
C ASP A 229 11.67 27.24 7.43
N LYS A 230 10.58 26.43 7.35
CA LYS A 230 9.18 26.80 7.58
C LYS A 230 8.57 27.79 6.56
N ARG A 231 9.32 28.28 5.61
CA ARG A 231 8.87 29.18 4.53
C ARG A 231 8.78 28.41 3.21
N GLU A 232 9.93 28.00 2.68
CA GLU A 232 10.05 27.27 1.42
C GLU A 232 9.91 25.77 1.65
N VAL A 233 10.44 25.22 2.74
CA VAL A 233 10.36 23.81 3.13
C VAL A 233 9.61 23.67 4.45
N ARG A 234 8.42 23.05 4.41
CA ARG A 234 7.59 22.83 5.60
C ARG A 234 7.41 21.34 5.85
N PHE A 235 7.74 20.89 7.07
CA PHE A 235 7.37 19.56 7.56
C PHE A 235 6.11 19.66 8.40
N VAL A 236 5.08 18.86 8.06
CA VAL A 236 3.77 18.90 8.70
C VAL A 236 3.41 17.62 9.47
N GLY A 237 4.35 16.65 9.52
CA GLY A 237 4.11 15.38 10.21
C GLY A 237 3.15 14.45 9.46
N GLU A 238 2.58 13.50 10.20
CA GLU A 238 1.60 12.56 9.66
C GLU A 238 0.25 13.26 9.45
N LEU A 239 -0.39 12.96 8.33
CA LEU A 239 -1.69 13.52 7.97
C LEU A 239 -2.80 12.48 8.16
N THR A 240 -3.94 12.93 8.66
CA THR A 240 -5.20 12.19 8.54
C THR A 240 -5.60 12.06 7.06
N LEU A 241 -6.50 11.14 6.76
CA LEU A 241 -6.99 10.95 5.38
C LEU A 241 -7.62 12.23 4.81
N GLN A 242 -8.32 12.98 5.65
CA GLN A 242 -8.95 14.24 5.26
C GLN A 242 -7.91 15.32 4.94
N GLU A 243 -6.93 15.53 5.83
CA GLU A 243 -5.83 16.48 5.59
C GLU A 243 -5.02 16.09 4.35
N LYS A 244 -4.72 14.80 4.19
CA LYS A 244 -4.03 14.28 2.99
C LYS A 244 -4.78 14.63 1.71
N SER A 245 -6.11 14.44 1.70
CA SER A 245 -6.95 14.83 0.57
C SER A 245 -6.88 16.33 0.29
N GLU A 246 -6.88 17.19 1.32
CA GLU A 246 -6.77 18.64 1.16
C GLU A 246 -5.38 19.06 0.63
N TYR A 247 -4.29 18.49 1.18
CA TYR A 247 -2.95 18.77 0.65
C TYR A 247 -2.80 18.29 -0.79
N LEU A 248 -3.26 17.10 -1.12
CA LEU A 248 -3.17 16.56 -2.48
C LEU A 248 -3.92 17.41 -3.48
N ARG A 249 -5.20 17.75 -3.22
CA ARG A 249 -6.02 18.49 -4.20
C ARG A 249 -5.46 19.87 -4.53
N ASN A 250 -4.79 20.49 -3.54
CA ASN A 250 -4.24 21.83 -3.67
C ASN A 250 -2.78 21.85 -4.15
N ALA A 251 -2.08 20.72 -4.15
CA ALA A 251 -0.70 20.64 -4.61
C ALA A 251 -0.57 20.95 -6.11
N TYR A 252 0.50 21.65 -6.47
CA TYR A 252 0.93 21.84 -7.87
C TYR A 252 1.23 20.49 -8.50
N ALA A 253 2.04 19.68 -7.83
CA ALA A 253 2.29 18.29 -8.18
C ALA A 253 2.69 17.49 -6.92
N LEU A 254 2.49 16.16 -6.96
CA LEU A 254 3.14 15.22 -6.04
C LEU A 254 4.54 14.93 -6.57
N LEU A 255 5.57 15.22 -5.77
CA LEU A 255 6.97 14.94 -6.09
C LEU A 255 7.44 13.70 -5.32
N SER A 256 7.82 12.66 -6.03
CA SER A 256 8.19 11.35 -5.46
C SER A 256 9.45 10.81 -6.13
N PRO A 257 10.65 11.35 -5.83
CA PRO A 257 11.93 10.96 -6.42
C PRO A 257 12.47 9.69 -5.75
N LEU A 258 11.83 8.56 -5.99
CA LEU A 258 12.10 7.28 -5.35
C LEU A 258 13.52 6.76 -5.64
N ASN A 259 14.19 6.26 -4.61
CA ASN A 259 15.49 5.58 -4.70
C ASN A 259 15.38 4.05 -4.56
N TRP A 260 14.16 3.50 -4.47
CA TRP A 260 13.90 2.07 -4.32
C TRP A 260 12.87 1.55 -5.32
N GLN A 261 12.73 0.23 -5.41
CA GLN A 261 11.72 -0.40 -6.25
C GLN A 261 10.37 -0.36 -5.53
N GLU A 262 9.59 0.70 -5.77
CA GLU A 262 8.27 0.86 -5.14
C GLU A 262 7.31 -0.25 -5.58
N PRO A 263 6.76 -1.05 -4.66
CA PRO A 263 5.88 -2.16 -5.03
C PRO A 263 4.59 -1.73 -5.73
N PHE A 264 4.00 -0.60 -5.30
CA PHE A 264 2.79 -0.05 -5.92
C PHE A 264 2.73 1.48 -5.88
N GLY A 265 2.78 2.11 -4.69
CA GLY A 265 2.68 3.56 -4.54
C GLY A 265 1.24 4.06 -4.43
N LEU A 266 0.55 3.74 -3.33
CA LEU A 266 -0.80 4.23 -3.04
C LEU A 266 -0.92 5.75 -3.15
N ILE A 267 0.11 6.50 -2.73
CA ILE A 267 0.12 7.98 -2.80
C ILE A 267 -0.06 8.51 -4.22
N VAL A 268 0.39 7.76 -5.24
CA VAL A 268 0.25 8.14 -6.65
C VAL A 268 -1.21 8.11 -7.07
N ILE A 269 -1.93 7.04 -6.74
CA ILE A 269 -3.35 6.92 -7.09
C ILE A 269 -4.23 7.83 -6.22
N GLU A 270 -3.80 8.15 -4.99
CA GLU A 270 -4.43 9.16 -4.12
C GLU A 270 -4.25 10.58 -4.71
N ALA A 271 -3.07 10.88 -5.28
CA ALA A 271 -2.84 12.12 -6.01
C ALA A 271 -3.75 12.21 -7.24
N TYR A 272 -3.85 11.16 -8.04
CA TYR A 272 -4.76 11.11 -9.18
C TYR A 272 -6.22 11.31 -8.78
N ALA A 273 -6.66 10.67 -7.70
CA ALA A 273 -8.01 10.86 -7.18
C ALA A 273 -8.31 12.31 -6.80
N SER A 274 -7.28 13.06 -6.43
CA SER A 274 -7.37 14.51 -6.16
C SER A 274 -7.13 15.38 -7.41
N GLY A 275 -6.85 14.77 -8.56
CA GLY A 275 -6.53 15.45 -9.80
C GLY A 275 -5.07 15.96 -9.86
N THR A 276 -4.18 15.49 -8.99
CA THR A 276 -2.82 16.01 -8.87
C THR A 276 -1.85 15.21 -9.71
N PRO A 277 -1.10 15.88 -10.63
CA PRO A 277 -0.05 15.25 -11.43
C PRO A 277 1.08 14.71 -10.53
N VAL A 278 1.77 13.68 -11.01
CA VAL A 278 2.85 13.02 -10.28
C VAL A 278 4.16 13.12 -11.01
N LEU A 279 5.19 13.54 -10.30
CA LEU A 279 6.58 13.56 -10.77
C LEU A 279 7.35 12.47 -10.00
N THR A 280 7.87 11.47 -10.71
CA THR A 280 8.53 10.33 -10.06
C THR A 280 9.69 9.77 -10.88
N THR A 281 10.57 9.02 -10.23
CA THR A 281 11.63 8.29 -10.91
C THR A 281 11.14 6.95 -11.45
N ARG A 282 11.82 6.39 -12.45
CA ARG A 282 11.52 5.10 -13.08
C ARG A 282 11.94 3.94 -12.15
N ARG A 283 11.17 3.73 -11.06
CA ARG A 283 11.45 2.71 -10.05
C ARG A 283 10.21 1.86 -9.76
N GLY A 284 10.41 0.54 -9.69
CA GLY A 284 9.34 -0.39 -9.33
C GLY A 284 8.11 -0.30 -10.23
N SER A 285 6.95 -0.12 -9.63
CA SER A 285 5.67 -0.03 -10.31
C SER A 285 5.40 1.31 -11.01
N MET A 286 6.25 2.33 -10.84
CA MET A 286 5.98 3.66 -11.37
C MET A 286 5.72 3.68 -12.88
N PRO A 287 6.46 2.91 -13.73
CA PRO A 287 6.16 2.84 -15.16
C PRO A 287 4.80 2.19 -15.52
N GLU A 288 4.21 1.42 -14.60
CA GLU A 288 2.90 0.80 -14.79
C GLU A 288 1.74 1.74 -14.42
N ILE A 289 1.99 2.63 -13.45
CA ILE A 289 0.96 3.47 -12.84
C ILE A 289 0.96 4.87 -13.46
N VAL A 290 2.15 5.45 -13.67
CA VAL A 290 2.29 6.81 -14.22
C VAL A 290 2.38 6.78 -15.74
N GLN A 291 1.44 7.46 -16.40
CA GLN A 291 1.45 7.65 -17.84
C GLN A 291 2.23 8.95 -18.15
N HIS A 292 3.49 8.77 -18.61
CA HIS A 292 4.38 9.91 -18.91
C HIS A 292 3.74 10.90 -19.89
N GLY A 293 3.71 12.19 -19.53
CA GLY A 293 3.08 13.26 -20.29
C GLY A 293 1.54 13.29 -20.24
N LYS A 294 0.88 12.40 -19.47
CA LYS A 294 -0.58 12.37 -19.36
C LYS A 294 -1.08 12.47 -17.92
N THR A 295 -0.49 11.73 -16.98
CA THR A 295 -0.85 11.80 -15.55
C THR A 295 0.30 12.32 -14.70
N GLY A 296 1.43 12.62 -15.35
CA GLY A 296 2.64 13.10 -14.71
C GLY A 296 3.87 12.80 -15.55
N PHE A 297 5.04 12.91 -14.95
CA PHE A 297 6.31 12.65 -15.63
C PHE A 297 7.14 11.64 -14.88
N ILE A 298 7.80 10.75 -15.63
CA ILE A 298 8.74 9.76 -15.12
C ILE A 298 10.12 10.11 -15.62
N ALA A 299 11.07 10.28 -14.70
CA ALA A 299 12.46 10.56 -14.98
C ALA A 299 13.37 9.35 -14.67
N ARG A 300 14.57 9.34 -15.18
CA ARG A 300 15.59 8.32 -14.90
C ARG A 300 16.20 8.49 -13.50
N ASN A 301 16.29 9.73 -13.04
CA ASN A 301 16.85 10.12 -11.75
C ASN A 301 16.20 11.40 -11.21
N ALA A 302 16.55 11.78 -9.99
CA ALA A 302 15.99 12.96 -9.32
C ALA A 302 16.31 14.28 -10.06
N LEU A 303 17.51 14.45 -10.60
CA LEU A 303 17.91 15.68 -11.29
C LEU A 303 17.06 15.93 -12.55
N GLU A 304 16.77 14.88 -13.31
CA GLU A 304 15.91 14.99 -14.48
C GLU A 304 14.46 15.40 -14.12
N LEU A 305 14.00 15.11 -12.90
CA LEU A 305 12.65 15.52 -12.47
C LEU A 305 12.50 17.04 -12.42
N ALA A 306 13.54 17.78 -12.07
CA ALA A 306 13.53 19.24 -12.05
C ALA A 306 13.11 19.83 -13.41
N CYS A 307 13.57 19.21 -14.52
CA CYS A 307 13.25 19.67 -15.88
C CYS A 307 11.76 19.51 -16.24
N TYR A 308 11.00 18.70 -15.50
CA TYR A 308 9.57 18.49 -15.76
C TYR A 308 8.66 19.38 -14.90
N ILE A 309 9.19 20.12 -13.93
CA ILE A 309 8.37 20.95 -13.02
C ILE A 309 7.58 21.99 -13.82
N ASP A 310 8.21 22.70 -14.75
CA ASP A 310 7.54 23.74 -15.54
C ASP A 310 6.57 23.17 -16.60
N ARG A 311 6.65 21.86 -16.85
CA ARG A 311 5.77 21.14 -17.76
C ARG A 311 4.53 20.56 -17.07
N VAL A 312 4.41 20.69 -15.75
CA VAL A 312 3.23 20.20 -14.98
C VAL A 312 1.91 20.79 -15.51
N PRO A 313 1.83 22.06 -15.96
CA PRO A 313 0.60 22.61 -16.54
C PRO A 313 0.13 21.93 -17.85
N GLU A 314 0.98 21.15 -18.53
CA GLU A 314 0.59 20.35 -19.69
C GLU A 314 -0.32 19.17 -19.30
N ILE A 315 -0.36 18.78 -18.01
CA ILE A 315 -1.12 17.62 -17.51
C ILE A 315 -2.56 18.04 -17.16
N ASP A 316 -3.52 17.40 -17.81
CA ASP A 316 -4.93 17.56 -17.45
C ASP A 316 -5.24 16.88 -16.11
N ARG A 317 -5.55 17.68 -15.10
CA ARG A 317 -5.92 17.20 -13.77
C ARG A 317 -7.21 16.37 -13.80
N SER A 318 -8.14 16.67 -14.70
CA SER A 318 -9.38 15.90 -14.88
C SER A 318 -9.08 14.50 -15.42
N TYR A 319 -8.10 14.37 -16.30
CA TYR A 319 -7.65 13.07 -16.79
C TYR A 319 -6.98 12.24 -15.69
N CYS A 320 -6.17 12.86 -14.81
CA CYS A 320 -5.65 12.16 -13.63
C CYS A 320 -6.79 11.57 -12.79
N ARG A 321 -7.83 12.36 -12.49
CA ARG A 321 -9.02 11.91 -11.76
C ARG A 321 -9.73 10.76 -12.47
N GLN A 322 -9.94 10.85 -13.77
CA GLN A 322 -10.56 9.81 -14.58
C GLN A 322 -9.78 8.49 -14.52
N VAL A 323 -8.45 8.55 -14.56
CA VAL A 323 -7.59 7.37 -14.43
C VAL A 323 -7.75 6.71 -13.05
N ALA A 324 -7.82 7.51 -11.96
CA ALA A 324 -8.09 6.97 -10.64
C ALA A 324 -9.45 6.26 -10.58
N GLU A 325 -10.50 6.89 -11.08
CA GLU A 325 -11.87 6.36 -11.05
C GLU A 325 -12.03 5.08 -11.88
N THR A 326 -11.34 4.98 -13.01
CA THR A 326 -11.48 3.83 -13.91
C THR A 326 -10.54 2.68 -13.58
N LYS A 327 -9.28 2.97 -13.20
CA LYS A 327 -8.24 1.95 -13.02
C LYS A 327 -7.93 1.61 -11.56
N PHE A 328 -8.15 2.57 -10.64
CA PHE A 328 -7.66 2.45 -9.25
C PHE A 328 -8.76 2.65 -8.21
N ASN A 329 -10.01 2.45 -8.58
CA ASN A 329 -11.10 2.50 -7.65
C ASN A 329 -11.22 1.16 -6.86
N LYS A 330 -11.67 1.25 -5.59
CA LYS A 330 -11.76 0.09 -4.69
C LYS A 330 -12.70 -1.00 -5.21
N ASP A 331 -13.80 -0.62 -5.88
CA ASP A 331 -14.82 -1.59 -6.31
C ASP A 331 -14.27 -2.52 -7.39
N ARG A 332 -13.49 -1.97 -8.35
CA ARG A 332 -12.74 -2.78 -9.33
C ARG A 332 -11.79 -3.74 -8.62
N MET A 333 -11.03 -3.27 -7.61
CA MET A 333 -10.11 -4.12 -6.84
C MET A 333 -10.88 -5.26 -6.13
N ILE A 334 -11.99 -4.95 -5.47
CA ILE A 334 -12.84 -5.93 -4.78
C ILE A 334 -13.37 -6.98 -5.77
N ASP A 335 -13.84 -6.56 -6.95
CA ASP A 335 -14.30 -7.46 -8.00
C ASP A 335 -13.22 -8.43 -8.48
N ASP A 336 -12.00 -7.94 -8.66
CA ASP A 336 -10.86 -8.75 -9.10
C ASP A 336 -10.44 -9.76 -8.02
N TYR A 337 -10.49 -9.39 -6.74
CA TYR A 337 -10.27 -10.31 -5.63
C TYR A 337 -11.37 -11.37 -5.54
N GLU A 338 -12.66 -10.99 -5.63
CA GLU A 338 -13.79 -11.94 -5.64
C GLU A 338 -13.62 -12.99 -6.74
N LYS A 339 -13.38 -12.54 -7.99
CA LYS A 339 -13.15 -13.42 -9.14
C LYS A 339 -11.98 -14.37 -8.90
N THR A 340 -10.90 -13.86 -8.33
CA THR A 340 -9.70 -14.66 -8.05
C THR A 340 -9.97 -15.70 -6.98
N PHE A 341 -10.62 -15.33 -5.88
CA PHE A 341 -10.96 -16.26 -4.79
C PHE A 341 -11.89 -17.37 -5.25
N LEU A 342 -12.94 -17.03 -6.02
CA LEU A 342 -13.87 -18.02 -6.58
C LEU A 342 -13.16 -19.01 -7.53
N ARG A 343 -12.21 -18.52 -8.35
CA ARG A 343 -11.41 -19.35 -9.24
C ARG A 343 -10.46 -20.27 -8.46
N VAL A 344 -9.74 -19.74 -7.48
CA VAL A 344 -8.81 -20.52 -6.65
C VAL A 344 -9.55 -21.62 -5.90
N CYS A 345 -10.69 -21.30 -5.26
CA CYS A 345 -11.49 -22.31 -4.55
C CYS A 345 -12.04 -23.40 -5.48
N ARG A 346 -12.39 -23.06 -6.73
CA ARG A 346 -12.88 -24.04 -7.71
C ARG A 346 -11.76 -25.01 -8.11
N ASN A 347 -10.59 -24.49 -8.43
CA ASN A 347 -9.45 -25.29 -8.87
C ASN A 347 -8.86 -26.15 -7.74
N HIS A 348 -9.13 -25.81 -6.49
CA HIS A 348 -8.63 -26.55 -5.33
C HIS A 348 -9.52 -27.76 -4.97
N HIS A 349 -10.74 -27.83 -5.47
CA HIS A 349 -11.67 -28.96 -5.26
C HIS A 349 -11.53 -30.06 -6.33
N HIS A 350 -10.65 -29.89 -7.30
CA HIS A 350 -10.26 -30.86 -8.31
C HIS A 350 -8.83 -31.34 -8.09
#